data_1516e464e3fee82a6af8b91056cffe95
#
_entry.id   1516e464e3fee82a6af8b91056cffe95
#
_cell.length_a   1.000
_cell.length_b   1.000
_cell.length_c   1.000
_cell.angle_alpha   90.00
_cell.angle_beta   90.00
_cell.angle_gamma   90.00
#
_symmetry.space_group_name_H-M   'P 1'
#
loop_
_entity.id
_entity.type
_entity.pdbx_description
1 polymer ?
#
loop_
_entity_poly.entity_id
_entity_poly.type
_entity_poly.pdbx_seq_one_letter_code
_entity_poly.pdbx_strand_id
1 'polypeptide(L)'
;MQRVGYVINVDVVVIGAGVAGLSAAAGISQSAEVLVLERESQSGYHSSGRSAAYFAPAYGNEVVQLLTKLSTEDYLHPAPYFDDQLLTPRASLFVARSNQWQAVERMQAALPRLERLDRDAMTRRVPPLTAHCESGLLDAEGGELNVHAILQGYRRQLRQNGADLRVDAEVMAVTLLAQGWEVGCANGLTVRAT
;
A
#
# COMPACT_ATOMS: atom_id res chain seq x y z
N MET A 1 -12.30 15.07 36.70
CA MET A 1 -12.93 15.79 35.59
C MET A 1 -13.43 14.73 34.60
N GLN A 2 -14.75 14.41 34.61
CA GLN A 2 -15.34 13.47 33.67
C GLN A 2 -15.22 14.08 32.28
N ARG A 3 -14.45 13.42 31.37
CA ARG A 3 -14.47 13.76 29.94
C ARG A 3 -15.85 13.36 29.43
N VAL A 4 -16.64 14.32 29.00
CA VAL A 4 -17.89 14.07 28.29
C VAL A 4 -17.50 13.26 27.03
N GLY A 5 -17.86 11.99 26.99
CA GLY A 5 -17.57 11.12 25.85
C GLY A 5 -18.32 11.65 24.64
N TYR A 6 -17.59 12.04 23.62
CA TYR A 6 -18.18 12.46 22.33
C TYR A 6 -18.40 11.21 21.47
N VAL A 7 -19.66 10.98 21.08
CA VAL A 7 -20.04 9.86 20.22
C VAL A 7 -20.25 10.36 18.80
N ILE A 8 -19.55 9.76 17.85
CA ILE A 8 -19.73 9.99 16.41
C ILE A 8 -20.48 8.79 15.84
N ASN A 9 -21.48 9.03 14.99
CA ASN A 9 -22.16 7.98 14.25
C ASN A 9 -21.77 8.09 12.77
N VAL A 10 -21.46 6.96 12.15
CA VAL A 10 -21.10 6.84 10.73
C VAL A 10 -21.60 5.50 10.19
N ASP A 11 -21.57 5.33 8.87
CA ASP A 11 -21.88 4.03 8.27
C ASP A 11 -20.70 3.07 8.42
N VAL A 12 -19.45 3.58 8.24
CA VAL A 12 -18.24 2.75 8.22
C VAL A 12 -17.11 3.39 9.03
N VAL A 13 -16.48 2.61 9.89
CA VAL A 13 -15.20 2.96 10.55
C VAL A 13 -14.07 2.19 9.90
N VAL A 14 -13.03 2.90 9.48
CA VAL A 14 -11.79 2.30 8.99
C VAL A 14 -10.70 2.49 10.05
N ILE A 15 -10.09 1.39 10.51
CA ILE A 15 -9.04 1.41 11.54
C ILE A 15 -7.67 1.35 10.86
N GLY A 16 -6.90 2.42 10.97
CA GLY A 16 -5.57 2.61 10.42
C GLY A 16 -5.54 3.46 9.15
N ALA A 17 -4.69 4.49 9.14
CA ALA A 17 -4.50 5.41 8.02
C ALA A 17 -3.21 5.11 7.23
N GLY A 18 -2.87 3.83 7.04
CA GLY A 18 -1.92 3.38 6.05
C GLY A 18 -2.51 3.41 4.64
N VAL A 19 -1.72 3.04 3.62
CA VAL A 19 -2.19 3.03 2.22
C VAL A 19 -3.46 2.17 2.04
N ALA A 20 -3.52 1.00 2.67
CA ALA A 20 -4.68 0.11 2.59
C ALA A 20 -5.95 0.74 3.18
N GLY A 21 -5.85 1.30 4.41
CA GLY A 21 -7.01 1.93 5.07
C GLY A 21 -7.48 3.17 4.32
N LEU A 22 -6.57 4.05 3.92
CA LEU A 22 -6.91 5.28 3.20
C LEU A 22 -7.50 5.00 1.81
N SER A 23 -6.97 4.04 1.06
CA SER A 23 -7.52 3.68 -0.26
C SER A 23 -8.92 3.07 -0.14
N ALA A 24 -9.12 2.15 0.81
CA ALA A 24 -10.44 1.57 1.08
C ALA A 24 -11.44 2.64 1.51
N ALA A 25 -11.07 3.49 2.48
CA ALA A 25 -11.91 4.56 2.97
C ALA A 25 -12.27 5.57 1.87
N ALA A 26 -11.31 5.94 1.02
CA ALA A 26 -11.54 6.84 -0.12
C ALA A 26 -12.54 6.26 -1.14
N GLY A 27 -12.48 4.96 -1.39
CA GLY A 27 -13.44 4.27 -2.25
C GLY A 27 -14.84 4.22 -1.62
N ILE A 28 -14.94 3.80 -0.37
CA ILE A 28 -16.22 3.66 0.37
C ILE A 28 -16.90 5.02 0.57
N SER A 29 -16.14 6.07 0.83
CA SER A 29 -16.67 7.42 1.08
C SER A 29 -17.40 8.07 -0.10
N GLN A 30 -17.39 7.44 -1.27
CA GLN A 30 -18.21 7.88 -2.40
C GLN A 30 -19.71 7.59 -2.20
N SER A 31 -20.06 6.67 -1.30
CA SER A 31 -21.44 6.20 -1.11
C SER A 31 -21.86 6.02 0.34
N ALA A 32 -20.95 6.25 1.30
CA ALA A 32 -21.21 6.06 2.73
C ALA A 32 -20.48 7.11 3.57
N GLU A 33 -21.00 7.40 4.77
CA GLU A 33 -20.31 8.22 5.77
C GLU A 33 -19.17 7.41 6.40
N VAL A 34 -17.92 7.86 6.20
CA VAL A 34 -16.71 7.15 6.63
C VAL A 34 -15.92 7.96 7.63
N LEU A 35 -15.49 7.31 8.71
CA LEU A 35 -14.49 7.83 9.63
C LEU A 35 -13.26 6.93 9.65
N VAL A 36 -12.09 7.50 9.42
CA VAL A 36 -10.80 6.80 9.57
C VAL A 36 -10.21 7.13 10.94
N LEU A 37 -9.80 6.10 11.70
CA LEU A 37 -9.13 6.24 12.98
C LEU A 37 -7.68 5.80 12.86
N GLU A 38 -6.75 6.68 13.21
CA GLU A 38 -5.30 6.39 13.21
C GLU A 38 -4.73 6.66 14.61
N ARG A 39 -3.95 5.71 15.12
CA ARG A 39 -3.34 5.84 16.47
C ARG A 39 -2.20 6.85 16.50
N GLU A 40 -1.45 6.97 15.40
CA GLU A 40 -0.31 7.87 15.32
C GLU A 40 -0.78 9.30 15.01
N SER A 41 0.11 10.27 15.20
CA SER A 41 -0.14 11.68 14.90
C SER A 41 -0.17 11.99 13.38
N GLN A 42 0.19 10.98 12.55
CA GLN A 42 0.22 11.12 11.09
C GLN A 42 -0.11 9.80 10.38
N SER A 43 -0.68 9.92 9.18
CA SER A 43 -0.97 8.78 8.32
C SER A 43 0.30 8.10 7.82
N GLY A 44 0.25 6.78 7.65
CA GLY A 44 1.32 6.01 7.01
C GLY A 44 2.58 5.83 7.84
N TYR A 45 2.55 6.11 9.14
CA TYR A 45 3.72 6.07 10.02
C TYR A 45 4.40 4.69 10.08
N HIS A 46 3.65 3.60 9.99
CA HIS A 46 4.18 2.24 10.06
C HIS A 46 4.57 1.67 8.69
N SER A 47 3.97 0.55 8.29
CA SER A 47 4.35 -0.23 7.10
C SER A 47 4.38 0.60 5.81
N SER A 48 3.44 1.52 5.62
CA SER A 48 3.39 2.34 4.41
C SER A 48 4.59 3.29 4.30
N GLY A 49 4.91 4.02 5.38
CA GLY A 49 6.02 4.98 5.39
C GLY A 49 7.41 4.35 5.57
N ARG A 50 7.48 3.06 5.91
CA ARG A 50 8.73 2.29 6.11
C ARG A 50 8.92 1.22 5.03
N SER A 51 8.10 1.24 3.99
CA SER A 51 8.18 0.34 2.85
C SER A 51 9.39 0.68 1.97
N ALA A 52 9.92 -0.33 1.26
CA ALA A 52 10.83 -0.09 0.14
C ALA A 52 10.15 0.64 -1.03
N ALA A 53 8.84 0.78 -0.96
CA ALA A 53 8.01 1.55 -1.90
C ALA A 53 8.23 1.15 -3.36
N TYR A 54 8.35 -0.14 -3.62
CA TYR A 54 8.63 -0.66 -4.94
C TYR A 54 7.39 -1.32 -5.55
N PHE A 55 7.02 -0.88 -6.75
CA PHE A 55 6.00 -1.50 -7.59
C PHE A 55 6.65 -2.68 -8.34
N ALA A 56 6.26 -3.92 -8.00
CA ALA A 56 6.91 -5.13 -8.48
C ALA A 56 5.91 -6.10 -9.13
N PRO A 57 5.58 -5.97 -10.42
CA PRO A 57 4.61 -6.83 -11.10
C PRO A 57 4.97 -8.31 -11.15
N ALA A 58 6.26 -8.64 -11.03
CA ALA A 58 6.73 -10.03 -11.00
C ALA A 58 6.80 -10.63 -9.57
N TYR A 59 6.45 -9.86 -8.54
CA TYR A 59 6.58 -10.31 -7.15
C TYR A 59 5.30 -10.98 -6.63
N GLY A 60 5.49 -12.01 -5.79
CA GLY A 60 4.39 -12.69 -5.10
C GLY A 60 3.77 -13.82 -5.91
N ASN A 61 2.60 -14.28 -5.45
CA ASN A 61 1.82 -15.31 -6.15
C ASN A 61 0.96 -14.67 -7.27
N GLU A 62 0.30 -15.50 -8.05
CA GLU A 62 -0.51 -15.08 -9.21
C GLU A 62 -1.58 -14.03 -8.84
N VAL A 63 -2.20 -14.13 -7.66
CA VAL A 63 -3.21 -13.16 -7.21
C VAL A 63 -2.57 -11.79 -6.95
N VAL A 64 -1.42 -11.75 -6.27
CA VAL A 64 -0.68 -10.51 -6.02
C VAL A 64 -0.22 -9.88 -7.32
N GLN A 65 0.32 -10.69 -8.24
CA GLN A 65 0.75 -10.22 -9.57
C GLN A 65 -0.42 -9.65 -10.38
N LEU A 66 -1.59 -10.31 -10.35
CA LEU A 66 -2.79 -9.82 -11.01
C LEU A 66 -3.26 -8.47 -10.43
N LEU A 67 -3.35 -8.36 -9.10
CA LEU A 67 -3.74 -7.11 -8.42
C LEU A 67 -2.75 -5.99 -8.72
N THR A 68 -1.45 -6.28 -8.71
CA THR A 68 -0.41 -5.30 -9.07
C THR A 68 -0.58 -4.84 -10.51
N LYS A 69 -0.81 -5.76 -11.44
CA LYS A 69 -1.04 -5.45 -12.85
C LYS A 69 -2.29 -4.59 -13.06
N LEU A 70 -3.39 -4.91 -12.38
CA LEU A 70 -4.63 -4.13 -12.44
C LEU A 70 -4.45 -2.69 -11.92
N SER A 71 -3.55 -2.48 -10.95
CA SER A 71 -3.26 -1.16 -10.39
C SER A 71 -2.29 -0.32 -11.25
N THR A 72 -1.72 -0.88 -12.33
CA THR A 72 -0.69 -0.20 -13.13
C THR A 72 -1.19 1.13 -13.71
N GLU A 73 -2.37 1.11 -14.33
CA GLU A 73 -2.94 2.31 -14.98
C GLU A 73 -3.24 3.42 -13.97
N ASP A 74 -3.72 3.07 -12.78
CA ASP A 74 -4.00 4.05 -11.72
C ASP A 74 -2.73 4.75 -11.22
N TYR A 75 -1.58 4.07 -11.25
CA TYR A 75 -0.30 4.65 -10.87
C TYR A 75 0.37 5.43 -11.99
N LEU A 76 0.19 5.04 -13.25
CA LEU A 76 0.75 5.74 -14.40
C LEU A 76 -0.09 6.96 -14.79
N HIS A 77 -1.41 6.87 -14.63
CA HIS A 77 -2.38 7.91 -14.99
C HIS A 77 -3.27 8.25 -13.79
N PRO A 78 -2.70 8.82 -12.72
CA PRO A 78 -3.41 9.04 -11.48
C PRO A 78 -4.59 10.01 -11.65
N ALA A 79 -5.65 9.77 -10.89
CA ALA A 79 -6.82 10.64 -10.84
C ALA A 79 -6.46 12.06 -10.34
N PRO A 80 -7.28 13.10 -10.64
CA PRO A 80 -6.95 14.50 -10.35
C PRO A 80 -6.74 14.86 -8.87
N TYR A 81 -7.14 14.01 -7.94
CA TYR A 81 -6.86 14.19 -6.52
C TYR A 81 -5.44 13.79 -6.11
N PHE A 82 -4.64 13.24 -7.02
CA PHE A 82 -3.19 13.08 -6.84
C PHE A 82 -2.48 14.24 -7.54
N ASP A 83 -1.70 15.03 -6.80
CA ASP A 83 -1.02 16.24 -7.33
C ASP A 83 0.37 15.93 -7.89
N ASP A 84 0.83 14.69 -7.83
CA ASP A 84 2.20 14.32 -8.15
C ASP A 84 2.25 12.97 -8.87
N GLN A 85 3.37 12.69 -9.50
CA GLN A 85 3.66 11.38 -10.11
C GLN A 85 3.71 10.32 -9.03
N LEU A 86 2.94 9.24 -9.18
CA LEU A 86 2.85 8.15 -8.21
C LEU A 86 3.86 7.04 -8.45
N LEU A 87 4.24 6.82 -9.71
CA LEU A 87 5.16 5.75 -10.13
C LEU A 87 6.26 6.32 -11.02
N THR A 88 7.51 6.15 -10.59
CA THR A 88 8.68 6.40 -11.43
C THR A 88 9.21 5.07 -11.96
N PRO A 89 9.20 4.84 -13.29
CA PRO A 89 9.67 3.57 -13.86
C PRO A 89 11.10 3.25 -13.45
N ARG A 90 11.32 2.05 -12.95
CA ARG A 90 12.63 1.54 -12.55
C ARG A 90 12.64 0.02 -12.63
N ALA A 91 13.56 -0.53 -13.42
CA ALA A 91 13.68 -1.98 -13.54
C ALA A 91 14.16 -2.62 -12.22
N SER A 92 13.70 -3.85 -11.96
CA SER A 92 14.21 -4.70 -10.88
C SER A 92 14.99 -5.87 -11.42
N LEU A 93 16.03 -6.28 -10.69
CA LEU A 93 16.86 -7.42 -11.01
C LEU A 93 16.72 -8.49 -9.93
N PHE A 94 16.12 -9.61 -10.29
CA PHE A 94 16.10 -10.82 -9.46
C PHE A 94 17.41 -11.58 -9.68
N VAL A 95 18.20 -11.74 -8.65
CA VAL A 95 19.51 -12.39 -8.73
C VAL A 95 19.52 -13.75 -8.08
N ALA A 96 20.29 -14.69 -8.63
CA ALA A 96 20.39 -16.05 -8.12
C ALA A 96 21.85 -16.52 -8.04
N ARG A 97 22.12 -17.30 -7.00
CA ARG A 97 23.38 -18.06 -6.86
C ARG A 97 23.30 -19.34 -7.67
N SER A 98 24.46 -20.01 -7.88
CA SER A 98 24.55 -21.28 -8.60
C SER A 98 23.56 -22.36 -8.14
N ASN A 99 23.29 -22.46 -6.84
CA ASN A 99 22.35 -23.42 -6.27
C ASN A 99 20.87 -23.01 -6.38
N GLN A 100 20.56 -21.86 -6.97
CA GLN A 100 19.21 -21.30 -7.11
C GLN A 100 18.71 -21.29 -8.57
N TRP A 101 19.45 -21.89 -9.52
CA TRP A 101 19.10 -21.87 -10.94
C TRP A 101 17.68 -22.39 -11.23
N GLN A 102 17.23 -23.42 -10.50
CA GLN A 102 15.87 -23.95 -10.66
C GLN A 102 14.77 -22.94 -10.31
N ALA A 103 15.03 -22.02 -9.38
CA ALA A 103 14.10 -20.95 -9.05
C ALA A 103 14.01 -19.94 -10.20
N VAL A 104 15.13 -19.60 -10.83
CA VAL A 104 15.19 -18.74 -12.02
C VAL A 104 14.42 -19.35 -13.18
N GLU A 105 14.63 -20.65 -13.47
CA GLU A 105 13.93 -21.35 -14.54
C GLU A 105 12.41 -21.37 -14.30
N ARG A 106 11.97 -21.68 -13.08
CA ARG A 106 10.53 -21.66 -12.74
C ARG A 106 9.94 -20.25 -12.88
N MET A 107 10.64 -19.21 -12.40
CA MET A 107 10.17 -17.84 -12.50
C MET A 107 10.09 -17.38 -13.95
N GLN A 108 11.09 -17.70 -14.78
CA GLN A 108 11.08 -17.34 -16.18
C GLN A 108 10.01 -18.09 -16.97
N ALA A 109 9.77 -19.37 -16.66
CA ALA A 109 8.68 -20.15 -17.27
C ALA A 109 7.29 -19.57 -16.92
N ALA A 110 7.11 -19.12 -15.68
CA ALA A 110 5.86 -18.48 -15.24
C ALA A 110 5.70 -17.05 -15.79
N LEU A 111 6.80 -16.33 -16.02
CA LEU A 111 6.83 -14.93 -16.46
C LEU A 111 7.79 -14.77 -17.65
N PRO A 112 7.39 -15.20 -18.87
CA PRO A 112 8.26 -15.18 -20.05
C PRO A 112 8.73 -13.78 -20.48
N ARG A 113 8.07 -12.72 -20.01
CA ARG A 113 8.45 -11.32 -20.26
C ARG A 113 9.74 -10.89 -19.57
N LEU A 114 10.21 -11.65 -18.56
CA LEU A 114 11.43 -11.31 -17.84
C LEU A 114 12.66 -11.60 -18.72
N GLU A 115 13.55 -10.62 -18.83
CA GLU A 115 14.81 -10.75 -19.58
C GLU A 115 15.83 -11.54 -18.75
N ARG A 116 16.34 -12.63 -19.28
CA ARG A 116 17.43 -13.38 -18.63
C ARG A 116 18.76 -12.67 -18.85
N LEU A 117 19.48 -12.45 -17.78
CA LEU A 117 20.80 -11.84 -17.80
C LEU A 117 21.85 -12.83 -17.29
N ASP A 118 22.98 -12.85 -18.00
CA ASP A 118 24.22 -13.46 -17.52
C ASP A 118 24.92 -12.55 -16.49
N ARG A 119 25.98 -13.08 -15.89
CA ARG A 119 26.74 -12.35 -14.88
C ARG A 119 27.28 -11.02 -15.37
N ASP A 120 27.86 -10.98 -16.58
CA ASP A 120 28.48 -9.79 -17.12
C ASP A 120 27.46 -8.69 -17.37
N ALA A 121 26.30 -9.04 -17.91
CA ALA A 121 25.18 -8.13 -18.12
C ALA A 121 24.64 -7.58 -16.78
N MET A 122 24.54 -8.43 -15.75
CA MET A 122 24.14 -8.00 -14.41
C MET A 122 25.17 -7.05 -13.78
N THR A 123 26.45 -7.39 -13.85
CA THR A 123 27.53 -6.57 -13.27
C THR A 123 27.66 -5.20 -13.95
N ARG A 124 27.42 -5.13 -15.26
CA ARG A 124 27.38 -3.82 -15.94
C ARG A 124 26.24 -2.93 -15.44
N ARG A 125 25.08 -3.50 -15.09
CA ARG A 125 23.93 -2.76 -14.57
C ARG A 125 24.06 -2.42 -13.08
N VAL A 126 24.62 -3.34 -12.31
CA VAL A 126 24.75 -3.25 -10.84
C VAL A 126 26.19 -3.63 -10.45
N PRO A 127 27.16 -2.71 -10.59
CA PRO A 127 28.58 -2.99 -10.33
C PRO A 127 28.89 -3.60 -8.95
N PRO A 128 28.15 -3.27 -7.85
CA PRO A 128 28.40 -3.87 -6.53
C PRO A 128 27.94 -5.33 -6.38
N LEU A 129 27.35 -5.95 -7.41
CA LEU A 129 26.94 -7.36 -7.33
C LEU A 129 28.12 -8.27 -6.99
N THR A 130 27.91 -9.11 -5.97
CA THR A 130 28.92 -10.04 -5.50
C THR A 130 29.20 -11.14 -6.54
N ALA A 131 30.40 -11.72 -6.45
CA ALA A 131 30.85 -12.85 -7.30
C ALA A 131 29.94 -14.09 -7.24
N HIS A 132 29.06 -14.19 -6.23
CA HIS A 132 28.18 -15.32 -6.04
C HIS A 132 26.87 -15.25 -6.83
N CYS A 133 26.56 -14.12 -7.47
CA CYS A 133 25.38 -13.97 -8.34
C CYS A 133 25.77 -14.37 -9.77
N GLU A 134 25.25 -15.51 -10.23
CA GLU A 134 25.66 -16.11 -11.52
C GLU A 134 24.63 -15.91 -12.63
N SER A 135 23.37 -15.72 -12.28
CA SER A 135 22.29 -15.47 -13.22
C SER A 135 21.21 -14.58 -12.60
N GLY A 136 20.41 -13.95 -13.43
CA GLY A 136 19.29 -13.15 -12.98
C GLY A 136 18.22 -12.96 -14.04
N LEU A 137 17.08 -12.40 -13.58
CA LEU A 137 15.96 -12.01 -14.43
C LEU A 137 15.70 -10.51 -14.21
N LEU A 138 15.65 -9.75 -15.28
CA LEU A 138 15.31 -8.34 -15.27
C LEU A 138 13.81 -8.19 -15.53
N ASP A 139 13.14 -7.48 -14.62
CA ASP A 139 11.78 -6.97 -14.81
C ASP A 139 11.84 -5.48 -15.13
N ALA A 140 11.50 -5.13 -16.36
CA ALA A 140 11.49 -3.73 -16.82
C ALA A 140 10.21 -2.97 -16.44
N GLU A 141 9.14 -3.68 -16.01
CA GLU A 141 7.83 -3.09 -15.73
C GLU A 141 7.69 -2.57 -14.29
N GLY A 142 8.72 -2.70 -13.48
CA GLY A 142 8.71 -2.23 -12.09
C GLY A 142 8.91 -0.72 -11.95
N GLY A 143 8.80 -0.23 -10.72
CA GLY A 143 9.01 1.19 -10.45
C GLY A 143 9.06 1.56 -8.98
N GLU A 144 9.46 2.78 -8.71
CA GLU A 144 9.50 3.38 -7.39
C GLU A 144 8.20 4.14 -7.14
N LEU A 145 7.52 3.85 -6.03
CA LEU A 145 6.26 4.48 -5.66
C LEU A 145 6.50 5.71 -4.77
N ASN A 146 5.84 6.81 -5.10
CA ASN A 146 5.76 7.98 -4.22
C ASN A 146 4.67 7.76 -3.17
N VAL A 147 5.02 7.03 -2.10
CA VAL A 147 4.07 6.71 -1.01
C VAL A 147 3.46 7.95 -0.38
N HIS A 148 4.23 9.03 -0.25
CA HIS A 148 3.71 10.28 0.30
C HIS A 148 2.59 10.85 -0.59
N ALA A 149 2.82 10.94 -1.89
CA ALA A 149 1.81 11.42 -2.84
C ALA A 149 0.56 10.53 -2.85
N ILE A 150 0.73 9.20 -2.77
CA ILE A 150 -0.37 8.24 -2.68
C ILE A 150 -1.23 8.50 -1.43
N LEU A 151 -0.62 8.61 -0.26
CA LEU A 151 -1.33 8.88 0.99
C LEU A 151 -2.04 10.23 0.97
N GLN A 152 -1.39 11.29 0.46
CA GLN A 152 -1.99 12.61 0.36
C GLN A 152 -3.15 12.65 -0.64
N GLY A 153 -3.04 11.94 -1.76
CA GLY A 153 -4.12 11.84 -2.75
C GLY A 153 -5.38 11.21 -2.15
N TYR A 154 -5.26 10.06 -1.51
CA TYR A 154 -6.42 9.43 -0.83
C TYR A 154 -7.00 10.30 0.29
N ARG A 155 -6.16 11.02 1.05
CA ARG A 155 -6.65 11.98 2.05
C ARG A 155 -7.42 13.15 1.43
N ARG A 156 -7.01 13.63 0.25
CA ARG A 156 -7.77 14.66 -0.48
C ARG A 156 -9.12 14.13 -0.95
N GLN A 157 -9.12 12.92 -1.54
CA GLN A 157 -10.35 12.27 -1.97
C GLN A 157 -11.33 12.08 -0.81
N LEU A 158 -10.86 11.59 0.35
CA LEU A 158 -11.67 11.48 1.57
C LEU A 158 -12.34 12.80 1.92
N ARG A 159 -11.57 13.90 1.98
CA ARG A 159 -12.12 15.23 2.29
C ARG A 159 -13.13 15.72 1.25
N GLN A 160 -12.86 15.50 -0.04
CA GLN A 160 -13.77 15.86 -1.11
C GLN A 160 -15.11 15.14 -1.00
N ASN A 161 -15.09 13.90 -0.52
CA ASN A 161 -16.28 13.08 -0.29
C ASN A 161 -16.96 13.35 1.08
N GLY A 162 -16.42 14.29 1.90
CA GLY A 162 -16.97 14.63 3.21
C GLY A 162 -16.60 13.66 4.33
N ALA A 163 -15.72 12.68 4.08
CA ALA A 163 -15.22 11.76 5.10
C ALA A 163 -14.14 12.41 5.97
N ASP A 164 -13.98 11.94 7.21
CA ASP A 164 -13.05 12.47 8.18
C ASP A 164 -11.95 11.46 8.56
N LEU A 165 -10.81 12.01 9.00
CA LEU A 165 -9.69 11.25 9.54
C LEU A 165 -9.31 11.82 10.91
N ARG A 166 -9.33 10.96 11.93
CA ARG A 166 -8.86 11.27 13.28
C ARG A 166 -7.52 10.58 13.53
N VAL A 167 -6.50 11.37 13.73
CA VAL A 167 -5.18 10.95 14.25
C VAL A 167 -5.18 10.98 15.78
N ASP A 168 -4.16 10.43 16.43
CA ASP A 168 -4.08 10.26 17.89
C ASP A 168 -5.34 9.58 18.48
N ALA A 169 -5.92 8.67 17.70
CA ALA A 169 -7.17 7.96 17.98
C ALA A 169 -6.93 6.44 18.03
N GLU A 170 -6.10 5.99 18.96
CA GLU A 170 -5.80 4.57 19.14
C GLU A 170 -7.06 3.81 19.55
N VAL A 171 -7.46 2.83 18.73
CA VAL A 171 -8.61 1.97 19.00
C VAL A 171 -8.22 0.95 20.09
N MET A 172 -8.96 0.95 21.19
CA MET A 172 -8.74 0.09 22.35
C MET A 172 -9.74 -1.07 22.40
N ALA A 173 -10.95 -0.86 21.88
CA ALA A 173 -12.00 -1.86 21.90
C ALA A 173 -12.91 -1.75 20.68
N VAL A 174 -13.39 -2.89 20.20
CA VAL A 174 -14.43 -3.00 19.17
C VAL A 174 -15.48 -3.94 19.71
N THR A 175 -16.70 -3.46 19.86
CA THR A 175 -17.80 -4.20 20.47
C THR A 175 -18.97 -4.33 19.47
N LEU A 176 -19.44 -5.54 19.24
CA LEU A 176 -20.65 -5.79 18.47
C LEU A 176 -21.88 -5.40 19.32
N LEU A 177 -22.71 -4.54 18.77
CA LEU A 177 -23.99 -4.15 19.37
C LEU A 177 -25.16 -4.92 18.70
N ALA A 178 -26.36 -4.71 19.19
CA ALA A 178 -27.58 -5.23 18.54
C ALA A 178 -27.75 -4.66 17.11
N GLN A 179 -27.26 -3.44 16.88
CA GLN A 179 -27.21 -2.81 15.55
C GLN A 179 -25.82 -2.20 15.36
N GLY A 180 -24.99 -2.85 14.51
CA GLY A 180 -23.67 -2.36 14.14
C GLY A 180 -22.60 -2.57 15.22
N TRP A 181 -21.64 -1.66 15.25
CA TRP A 181 -20.41 -1.75 16.04
C TRP A 181 -20.15 -0.50 16.84
N GLU A 182 -19.58 -0.67 18.03
CA GLU A 182 -19.04 0.44 18.82
C GLU A 182 -17.53 0.30 18.93
N VAL A 183 -16.83 1.39 18.61
CA VAL A 183 -15.36 1.50 18.61
C VAL A 183 -14.96 2.54 19.64
N GLY A 184 -14.24 2.10 20.67
CA GLY A 184 -13.72 2.95 21.74
C GLY A 184 -12.24 3.25 21.56
N CYS A 185 -11.86 4.55 21.66
CA CYS A 185 -10.49 5.01 21.53
C CYS A 185 -9.89 5.42 22.87
N ALA A 186 -8.56 5.33 22.99
CA ALA A 186 -7.78 5.70 24.18
C ALA A 186 -7.97 7.17 24.60
N ASN A 187 -8.21 8.07 23.64
CA ASN A 187 -8.45 9.51 23.86
C ASN A 187 -9.88 9.85 24.36
N GLY A 188 -10.74 8.82 24.56
CA GLY A 188 -12.13 8.96 25.01
C GLY A 188 -13.15 9.15 23.89
N LEU A 189 -12.73 9.15 22.62
CA LEU A 189 -13.64 9.12 21.49
C LEU A 189 -14.35 7.76 21.41
N THR A 190 -15.66 7.78 21.17
CA THR A 190 -16.46 6.61 20.86
C THR A 190 -17.10 6.79 19.49
N VAL A 191 -17.04 5.77 18.64
CA VAL A 191 -17.66 5.79 17.31
C VAL A 191 -18.60 4.62 17.17
N ARG A 192 -19.78 4.86 16.59
CA ARG A 192 -20.74 3.80 16.23
C ARG A 192 -20.87 3.71 14.73
N ALA A 193 -20.78 2.49 14.22
CA ALA A 193 -20.95 2.18 12.81
C ALA A 193 -22.08 1.17 12.62
N THR A 194 -22.91 1.37 11.59
CA THR A 194 -24.10 0.54 11.33
C THR A 194 -23.87 -0.41 10.14
#